data_3ab00e3df98230963013bc09e31a7ac0
#
_entry.id   3ab00e3df98230963013bc09e31a7ac0
#
_cell.length_a   1.000
_cell.length_b   1.000
_cell.length_c   1.000
_cell.angle_alpha   90.00
_cell.angle_beta   90.00
_cell.angle_gamma   90.00
#
_symmetry.space_group_name_H-M   'P 1'
#
loop_
_entity.id
_entity.type
_entity.pdbx_description
1 polymer ?
#
loop_
_entity_poly.entity_id
_entity_poly.type
_entity_poly.pdbx_seq_one_letter_code
_entity_poly.pdbx_strand_id
1 'polypeptide(L)'
;MVTLTTLDFVIIILFFTITLSIGIYVSKKSGKSSSEFFLSGRTMPWWLLGVSMVATTFSTDTPNLVTDIVRTNGVSGNWVWWAFLITGLLTVFVYAKLWRKSNVNTDIEFYELRYGGAPAIFLRKFRAVYLGVIFNVITMSAVTLAAIKIGGIMLGLEPWQTVISAGLITVIFSALGGFKGVVYTDFVLFFVAMGGAIGAAFYLVNIPEVGGIEALLANEQVADKLSILPDFGNKEAIITLLIIPLSVQWWSSWYPGAEPGGGGYIAQRMLAAKDENNAIGATFFFNIMHYALRPWPWIIVALASLVIFPDLASIQQAFPNVTDDKLGHDLAYSAMLTMLPSGLLGLVLTSLIAAYMSTISTQLNWGSSYMVYDFYKQQVNPKASEKTLVFVGRISTVLLMVLSALLALFLQNALQLFELLLVFGAGTGLIFILRWFWWRINSWSEITAMFASGIISIVLKLTFVGDYLFASKTGVFQNYYEYPFVVLITTLCWLFATYVTQPEQKEVLQNFYKKIQPGGPGWIKIINEAKKEGILLENNDKGWSVPSGILAMLLGCVLIYSCMFATGYWIYGDYDYALPLTIIAIISGVLLMKTWSKIRAIIL
;
A
#
# COMPACT_ATOMS: atom_id res chain seq x y z
N MET A 1 8.82 -31.15 -2.25
CA MET A 1 9.74 -30.29 -2.98
C MET A 1 9.44 -30.38 -4.46
N VAL A 2 9.32 -29.29 -5.12
CA VAL A 2 9.11 -29.25 -6.57
C VAL A 2 10.48 -29.38 -7.25
N THR A 3 10.57 -30.20 -8.29
CA THR A 3 11.78 -30.31 -9.10
C THR A 3 11.67 -29.35 -10.28
N LEU A 4 12.49 -28.29 -10.27
CA LEU A 4 12.55 -27.36 -11.38
C LEU A 4 13.19 -28.02 -12.60
N THR A 5 12.58 -27.86 -13.74
CA THR A 5 13.09 -28.34 -15.03
C THR A 5 14.01 -27.30 -15.68
N THR A 6 14.69 -27.71 -16.76
CA THR A 6 15.51 -26.78 -17.55
C THR A 6 14.70 -25.58 -18.07
N LEU A 7 13.42 -25.79 -18.43
CA LEU A 7 12.54 -24.72 -18.91
C LEU A 7 12.26 -23.68 -17.82
N ASP A 8 12.01 -24.13 -16.60
CA ASP A 8 11.78 -23.24 -15.45
C ASP A 8 13.02 -22.38 -15.19
N PHE A 9 14.21 -22.98 -15.18
CA PHE A 9 15.46 -22.25 -15.02
C PHE A 9 15.69 -21.23 -16.16
N VAL A 10 15.40 -21.59 -17.40
CA VAL A 10 15.55 -20.67 -18.55
C VAL A 10 14.64 -19.44 -18.37
N ILE A 11 13.40 -19.62 -17.93
CA ILE A 11 12.47 -18.51 -17.69
C ILE A 11 13.00 -17.59 -16.59
N ILE A 12 13.45 -18.16 -15.47
CA ILE A 12 14.00 -17.40 -14.34
C ILE A 12 15.26 -16.62 -14.76
N ILE A 13 16.19 -17.27 -15.46
CA ILE A 13 17.44 -16.62 -15.92
C ILE A 13 17.15 -15.51 -16.94
N LEU A 14 16.25 -15.75 -17.88
CA LEU A 14 15.83 -14.73 -18.86
C LEU A 14 15.27 -13.49 -18.15
N PHE A 15 14.40 -13.70 -17.18
CA PHE A 15 13.83 -12.62 -16.38
C PHE A 15 14.92 -11.80 -15.67
N PHE A 16 15.85 -12.46 -14.95
CA PHE A 16 16.96 -11.77 -14.29
C PHE A 16 17.86 -11.02 -15.27
N THR A 17 18.11 -11.60 -16.43
CA THR A 17 18.91 -10.95 -17.48
C THR A 17 18.26 -9.67 -17.97
N ILE A 18 16.94 -9.69 -18.21
CA ILE A 18 16.18 -8.50 -18.63
C ILE A 18 16.20 -7.43 -17.53
N THR A 19 15.88 -7.79 -16.30
CA THR A 19 15.79 -6.83 -15.19
C THR A 19 17.15 -6.20 -14.83
N LEU A 20 18.21 -6.99 -14.79
CA LEU A 20 19.58 -6.48 -14.60
C LEU A 20 20.02 -5.57 -15.75
N SER A 21 19.71 -5.92 -16.99
CA SER A 21 20.03 -5.10 -18.16
C SER A 21 19.36 -3.73 -18.09
N ILE A 22 18.08 -3.67 -17.68
CA ILE A 22 17.36 -2.42 -17.42
C ILE A 22 18.06 -1.63 -16.31
N GLY A 23 18.38 -2.28 -15.18
CA GLY A 23 19.06 -1.64 -14.04
C GLY A 23 20.39 -1.01 -14.44
N ILE A 24 21.23 -1.73 -15.19
CA ILE A 24 22.52 -1.24 -15.69
C ILE A 24 22.35 -0.10 -16.69
N TYR A 25 21.41 -0.22 -17.62
CA TYR A 25 21.14 0.83 -18.60
C TYR A 25 20.73 2.15 -17.94
N VAL A 26 19.86 2.07 -16.93
CA VAL A 26 19.33 3.25 -16.24
C VAL A 26 20.34 3.83 -15.25
N SER A 27 21.22 3.01 -14.66
CA SER A 27 22.18 3.44 -13.63
C SER A 27 23.08 4.61 -14.05
N LYS A 28 23.39 4.70 -15.36
CA LYS A 28 24.21 5.78 -15.93
C LYS A 28 23.61 7.18 -15.73
N LYS A 29 22.28 7.29 -15.62
CA LYS A 29 21.57 8.56 -15.38
C LYS A 29 21.27 8.78 -13.92
N SER A 30 20.90 7.74 -13.18
CA SER A 30 20.48 7.81 -11.76
C SER A 30 21.57 8.34 -10.82
N GLY A 31 22.84 8.12 -11.14
CA GLY A 31 23.96 8.56 -10.31
C GLY A 31 24.34 10.04 -10.45
N LYS A 32 23.67 10.83 -11.32
CA LYS A 32 24.07 12.23 -11.60
C LYS A 32 23.69 13.21 -10.48
N SER A 33 22.54 13.03 -9.87
CA SER A 33 22.07 13.86 -8.76
C SER A 33 21.13 13.07 -7.83
N SER A 34 20.93 13.58 -6.63
CA SER A 34 19.98 13.01 -5.68
C SER A 34 18.55 13.08 -6.20
N SER A 35 18.15 14.12 -6.92
CA SER A 35 16.84 14.24 -7.56
C SER A 35 16.65 13.19 -8.66
N GLU A 36 17.67 12.90 -9.46
CA GLU A 36 17.62 11.79 -10.44
C GLU A 36 17.54 10.43 -9.73
N PHE A 37 18.29 10.25 -8.64
CA PHE A 37 18.34 9.00 -7.91
C PHE A 37 17.02 8.65 -7.20
N PHE A 38 16.35 9.64 -6.58
CA PHE A 38 15.15 9.41 -5.77
C PHE A 38 13.82 9.79 -6.43
N LEU A 39 13.83 10.69 -7.44
CA LEU A 39 12.61 11.20 -8.09
C LEU A 39 12.70 11.20 -9.63
N SER A 40 13.77 10.62 -10.20
CA SER A 40 13.96 10.55 -11.66
C SER A 40 13.82 11.91 -12.36
N GLY A 41 14.31 12.98 -11.73
CA GLY A 41 14.21 14.34 -12.27
C GLY A 41 12.78 14.85 -12.47
N ARG A 42 11.78 14.22 -11.88
CA ARG A 42 10.34 14.57 -11.99
C ARG A 42 9.81 14.58 -13.42
N THR A 43 10.19 13.58 -14.22
CA THR A 43 9.87 13.50 -15.67
C THR A 43 8.98 12.30 -16.01
N MET A 44 8.48 11.58 -15.01
CA MET A 44 7.81 10.31 -15.24
C MET A 44 6.36 10.48 -15.72
N PRO A 45 5.94 9.69 -16.75
CA PRO A 45 4.57 9.69 -17.25
C PRO A 45 3.64 8.88 -16.34
N TRP A 46 2.34 9.20 -16.38
CA TRP A 46 1.32 8.61 -15.50
C TRP A 46 1.20 7.08 -15.60
N TRP A 47 1.25 6.54 -16.82
CA TRP A 47 1.08 5.10 -17.04
C TRP A 47 2.22 4.28 -16.42
N LEU A 48 3.45 4.76 -16.51
CA LEU A 48 4.62 4.10 -15.96
C LEU A 48 4.63 4.17 -14.42
N LEU A 49 4.29 5.34 -13.86
CA LEU A 49 4.15 5.50 -12.41
C LEU A 49 2.98 4.69 -11.85
N GLY A 50 1.85 4.65 -12.55
CA GLY A 50 0.68 3.88 -12.14
C GLY A 50 0.97 2.38 -12.11
N VAL A 51 1.62 1.84 -13.12
CA VAL A 51 2.08 0.44 -13.13
C VAL A 51 3.06 0.18 -11.99
N SER A 52 4.01 1.09 -11.75
CA SER A 52 4.96 0.97 -10.65
C SER A 52 4.25 1.00 -9.27
N MET A 53 3.22 1.82 -9.08
CA MET A 53 2.40 1.80 -7.86
C MET A 53 1.73 0.43 -7.66
N VAL A 54 1.14 -0.15 -8.72
CA VAL A 54 0.52 -1.48 -8.65
C VAL A 54 1.55 -2.56 -8.35
N ALA A 55 2.66 -2.58 -9.08
CA ALA A 55 3.71 -3.57 -8.90
C ALA A 55 4.31 -3.54 -7.48
N THR A 56 4.51 -2.34 -6.92
CA THR A 56 5.06 -2.17 -5.57
C THR A 56 4.09 -2.65 -4.48
N THR A 57 2.78 -2.48 -4.67
CA THR A 57 1.75 -2.96 -3.74
C THR A 57 1.40 -4.44 -3.94
N PHE A 58 2.03 -5.09 -4.89
CA PHE A 58 1.98 -6.51 -5.14
C PHE A 58 3.29 -7.12 -4.66
N SER A 59 3.23 -7.85 -3.58
CA SER A 59 4.37 -8.49 -2.96
C SER A 59 4.11 -9.98 -2.75
N THR A 60 5.10 -10.73 -2.33
CA THR A 60 5.00 -12.16 -2.03
C THR A 60 4.02 -12.47 -0.91
N ASP A 61 3.83 -11.55 0.03
CA ASP A 61 2.90 -11.69 1.15
C ASP A 61 1.44 -11.54 0.72
N THR A 62 1.14 -10.78 -0.35
CA THR A 62 -0.23 -10.45 -0.73
C THR A 62 -1.06 -11.67 -1.16
N PRO A 63 -0.59 -12.59 -2.02
CA PRO A 63 -1.33 -13.82 -2.33
C PRO A 63 -1.57 -14.69 -1.11
N ASN A 64 -0.59 -14.79 -0.22
CA ASN A 64 -0.70 -15.54 1.03
C ASN A 64 -1.75 -14.92 1.96
N LEU A 65 -1.72 -13.57 2.13
CA LEU A 65 -2.70 -12.84 2.94
C LEU A 65 -4.13 -13.02 2.40
N VAL A 66 -4.34 -12.87 1.07
CA VAL A 66 -5.65 -13.09 0.45
C VAL A 66 -6.12 -14.52 0.65
N THR A 67 -5.21 -15.49 0.54
CA THR A 67 -5.54 -16.92 0.75
C THR A 67 -5.93 -17.19 2.20
N ASP A 68 -5.22 -16.65 3.17
CA ASP A 68 -5.59 -16.77 4.58
C ASP A 68 -6.99 -16.18 4.84
N ILE A 69 -7.24 -14.96 4.36
CA ILE A 69 -8.54 -14.29 4.51
C ILE A 69 -9.67 -15.12 3.87
N VAL A 70 -9.51 -15.59 2.63
CA VAL A 70 -10.56 -16.33 1.93
C VAL A 70 -10.84 -17.67 2.60
N ARG A 71 -9.81 -18.39 3.01
CA ARG A 71 -9.96 -19.70 3.66
C ARG A 71 -10.64 -19.58 5.04
N THR A 72 -10.33 -18.52 5.79
CA THR A 72 -10.89 -18.31 7.13
C THR A 72 -12.26 -17.62 7.08
N ASN A 73 -12.41 -16.57 6.29
CA ASN A 73 -13.56 -15.65 6.35
C ASN A 73 -14.36 -15.56 5.04
N GLY A 74 -14.00 -16.36 4.03
CA GLY A 74 -14.61 -16.26 2.70
C GLY A 74 -14.14 -15.03 1.92
N VAL A 75 -14.67 -14.87 0.71
CA VAL A 75 -14.34 -13.75 -0.18
C VAL A 75 -14.69 -12.41 0.44
N SER A 76 -15.80 -12.33 1.19
CA SER A 76 -16.23 -11.14 1.91
C SER A 76 -15.22 -10.66 2.97
N GLY A 77 -14.36 -11.54 3.49
CA GLY A 77 -13.29 -11.17 4.41
C GLY A 77 -12.34 -10.11 3.86
N ASN A 78 -12.21 -10.01 2.53
CA ASN A 78 -11.34 -9.02 1.89
C ASN A 78 -11.80 -7.57 2.05
N TRP A 79 -13.00 -7.29 2.57
CA TRP A 79 -13.43 -5.93 2.89
C TRP A 79 -12.49 -5.22 3.85
N VAL A 80 -11.70 -5.95 4.64
CA VAL A 80 -10.68 -5.38 5.55
C VAL A 80 -9.63 -4.54 4.80
N TRP A 81 -9.37 -4.85 3.53
CA TRP A 81 -8.46 -4.06 2.70
C TRP A 81 -9.14 -3.41 1.48
N TRP A 82 -10.27 -3.92 1.00
CA TRP A 82 -11.03 -3.27 -0.09
C TRP A 82 -11.53 -1.88 0.30
N ALA A 83 -11.81 -1.63 1.57
CA ALA A 83 -12.23 -0.32 2.08
C ALA A 83 -11.20 0.79 1.81
N PHE A 84 -9.91 0.47 1.66
CA PHE A 84 -8.87 1.45 1.34
C PHE A 84 -8.99 2.05 -0.06
N LEU A 85 -9.88 1.55 -0.92
CA LEU A 85 -10.24 2.21 -2.16
C LEU A 85 -10.72 3.64 -1.93
N ILE A 86 -11.42 3.90 -0.83
CA ILE A 86 -11.92 5.24 -0.46
C ILE A 86 -10.73 6.20 -0.28
N THR A 87 -9.72 5.81 0.51
CA THR A 87 -8.47 6.58 0.67
C THR A 87 -7.73 6.75 -0.66
N GLY A 88 -7.67 5.70 -1.46
CA GLY A 88 -7.03 5.73 -2.77
C GLY A 88 -7.65 6.78 -3.69
N LEU A 89 -8.97 6.80 -3.81
CA LEU A 89 -9.68 7.74 -4.67
C LEU A 89 -9.77 9.16 -4.08
N LEU A 90 -9.80 9.28 -2.75
CA LEU A 90 -9.62 10.58 -2.10
C LEU A 90 -8.24 11.17 -2.46
N THR A 91 -7.20 10.34 -2.45
CA THR A 91 -5.86 10.75 -2.88
C THR A 91 -5.85 11.20 -4.35
N VAL A 92 -6.48 10.45 -5.25
CA VAL A 92 -6.58 10.78 -6.68
C VAL A 92 -7.17 12.17 -6.90
N PHE A 93 -8.38 12.40 -6.39
CA PHE A 93 -9.18 13.55 -6.78
C PHE A 93 -8.98 14.80 -5.93
N VAL A 94 -8.36 14.64 -4.75
CA VAL A 94 -8.15 15.76 -3.82
C VAL A 94 -6.66 16.06 -3.64
N TYR A 95 -5.84 15.06 -3.37
CA TYR A 95 -4.47 15.27 -2.87
C TYR A 95 -3.37 15.14 -3.92
N ALA A 96 -3.52 14.33 -4.97
CA ALA A 96 -2.43 14.08 -5.92
C ALA A 96 -1.88 15.37 -6.55
N LYS A 97 -2.76 16.30 -6.90
CA LYS A 97 -2.37 17.63 -7.39
C LYS A 97 -1.64 18.47 -6.35
N LEU A 98 -2.09 18.41 -5.08
CA LEU A 98 -1.49 19.19 -3.99
C LEU A 98 -0.08 18.69 -3.69
N TRP A 99 0.13 17.38 -3.68
CA TRP A 99 1.46 16.77 -3.55
C TRP A 99 2.38 17.20 -4.68
N ARG A 100 1.94 17.09 -5.93
CA ARG A 100 2.79 17.47 -7.06
C ARG A 100 3.13 18.97 -7.02
N LYS A 101 2.15 19.82 -6.65
CA LYS A 101 2.31 21.28 -6.51
C LYS A 101 3.24 21.65 -5.35
N SER A 102 3.28 20.85 -4.28
CA SER A 102 4.15 21.12 -3.13
C SER A 102 5.63 21.16 -3.49
N ASN A 103 6.03 20.44 -4.51
CA ASN A 103 7.40 20.37 -5.04
C ASN A 103 8.45 19.99 -3.98
N VAL A 104 8.05 19.29 -2.91
CA VAL A 104 8.95 18.74 -1.89
C VAL A 104 9.73 17.54 -2.42
N ASN A 105 10.84 17.16 -1.79
CA ASN A 105 11.63 16.00 -2.20
C ASN A 105 11.16 14.71 -1.56
N THR A 106 10.64 14.82 -0.33
CA THR A 106 10.02 13.72 0.42
C THR A 106 8.70 14.21 0.99
N ASP A 107 7.76 13.30 1.22
CA ASP A 107 6.47 13.64 1.84
C ASP A 107 6.61 14.17 3.26
N ILE A 108 7.65 13.79 4.01
CA ILE A 108 7.91 14.32 5.34
C ILE A 108 8.54 15.73 5.33
N GLU A 109 9.09 16.20 4.23
CA GLU A 109 9.46 17.62 4.04
C GLU A 109 8.25 18.55 4.14
N PHE A 110 7.03 18.00 3.92
CA PHE A 110 5.76 18.67 4.12
C PHE A 110 5.63 19.29 5.53
N TYR A 111 6.21 18.67 6.55
CA TYR A 111 6.12 19.18 7.92
C TYR A 111 6.73 20.58 8.08
N GLU A 112 7.88 20.83 7.45
CA GLU A 112 8.49 22.16 7.46
C GLU A 112 7.82 23.13 6.47
N LEU A 113 7.14 22.61 5.45
CA LEU A 113 6.32 23.44 4.56
C LEU A 113 5.04 23.92 5.24
N ARG A 114 4.42 23.05 6.07
CA ARG A 114 3.10 23.29 6.69
C ARG A 114 3.18 23.89 8.08
N TYR A 115 4.24 23.59 8.81
CA TYR A 115 4.45 23.96 10.20
C TYR A 115 5.79 24.68 10.37
N GLY A 116 5.94 25.38 11.51
CA GLY A 116 7.14 26.16 11.81
C GLY A 116 7.82 25.73 13.11
N GLY A 117 9.04 26.24 13.28
CA GLY A 117 9.79 26.11 14.52
C GLY A 117 10.31 24.71 14.86
N ALA A 118 10.79 24.56 16.09
CA ALA A 118 11.39 23.32 16.58
C ALA A 118 10.46 22.10 16.52
N PRO A 119 9.13 22.21 16.79
CA PRO A 119 8.23 21.05 16.67
C PRO A 119 8.10 20.50 15.25
N ALA A 120 8.11 21.35 14.21
CA ALA A 120 8.07 20.89 12.81
C ALA A 120 9.37 20.13 12.45
N ILE A 121 10.51 20.64 12.88
CA ILE A 121 11.81 19.98 12.71
C ILE A 121 11.84 18.63 13.45
N PHE A 122 11.30 18.59 14.66
CA PHE A 122 11.18 17.33 15.41
C PHE A 122 10.32 16.31 14.66
N LEU A 123 9.12 16.71 14.16
CA LEU A 123 8.25 15.83 13.38
C LEU A 123 8.97 15.24 12.18
N ARG A 124 9.64 16.08 11.40
CA ARG A 124 10.38 15.64 10.22
C ARG A 124 11.46 14.61 10.57
N LYS A 125 12.26 14.90 11.59
CA LYS A 125 13.32 14.00 12.08
C LYS A 125 12.77 12.69 12.62
N PHE A 126 11.77 12.78 13.49
CA PHE A 126 11.14 11.61 14.10
C PHE A 126 10.55 10.70 13.02
N ARG A 127 9.80 11.26 12.08
CA ARG A 127 9.22 10.51 10.99
C ARG A 127 10.26 9.93 10.02
N ALA A 128 11.37 10.61 9.80
CA ALA A 128 12.44 10.05 8.98
C ALA A 128 12.97 8.73 9.56
N VAL A 129 13.20 8.67 10.86
CA VAL A 129 13.65 7.44 11.54
C VAL A 129 12.50 6.44 11.71
N TYR A 130 11.36 6.92 12.20
CA TYR A 130 10.19 6.08 12.49
C TYR A 130 9.66 5.36 11.24
N LEU A 131 9.40 6.11 10.15
CA LEU A 131 8.90 5.53 8.89
C LEU A 131 10.02 4.97 8.03
N GLY A 132 11.12 5.73 7.86
CA GLY A 132 12.18 5.36 6.93
C GLY A 132 13.03 4.18 7.39
N VAL A 133 13.13 3.97 8.70
CA VAL A 133 13.91 2.86 9.28
C VAL A 133 13.00 1.85 9.98
N ILE A 134 12.37 2.23 11.10
CA ILE A 134 11.71 1.25 11.98
C ILE A 134 10.58 0.53 11.25
N PHE A 135 9.56 1.26 10.83
CA PHE A 135 8.40 0.65 10.16
C PHE A 135 8.73 0.07 8.79
N ASN A 136 9.64 0.71 8.06
CA ASN A 136 10.09 0.22 6.76
C ASN A 136 10.81 -1.14 6.89
N VAL A 137 11.72 -1.27 7.87
CA VAL A 137 12.39 -2.54 8.18
C VAL A 137 11.38 -3.61 8.57
N ILE A 138 10.39 -3.30 9.42
CA ILE A 138 9.32 -4.23 9.82
C ILE A 138 8.54 -4.70 8.58
N THR A 139 8.13 -3.81 7.70
CA THR A 139 7.38 -4.15 6.49
C THR A 139 8.21 -5.02 5.54
N MET A 140 9.46 -4.64 5.27
CA MET A 140 10.35 -5.44 4.44
C MET A 140 10.61 -6.82 5.05
N SER A 141 10.67 -6.93 6.37
CA SER A 141 10.85 -8.21 7.06
C SER A 141 9.63 -9.11 6.91
N ALA A 142 8.42 -8.57 6.97
CA ALA A 142 7.18 -9.33 6.72
C ALA A 142 7.13 -9.88 5.29
N VAL A 143 7.50 -9.06 4.29
CA VAL A 143 7.61 -9.47 2.88
C VAL A 143 8.68 -10.55 2.70
N THR A 144 9.81 -10.42 3.40
CA THR A 144 10.90 -11.40 3.36
C THR A 144 10.50 -12.71 4.06
N LEU A 145 9.72 -12.65 5.13
CA LEU A 145 9.16 -13.85 5.77
C LEU A 145 8.25 -14.64 4.81
N ALA A 146 7.40 -13.93 4.03
CA ALA A 146 6.60 -14.59 3.01
C ALA A 146 7.47 -15.28 1.95
N ALA A 147 8.54 -14.63 1.51
CA ALA A 147 9.51 -15.24 0.59
C ALA A 147 10.20 -16.47 1.21
N ILE A 148 10.54 -16.43 2.50
CA ILE A 148 11.09 -17.60 3.24
C ILE A 148 10.10 -18.76 3.23
N LYS A 149 8.83 -18.51 3.55
CA LYS A 149 7.77 -19.54 3.54
C LYS A 149 7.60 -20.17 2.15
N ILE A 150 7.53 -19.34 1.10
CA ILE A 150 7.43 -19.79 -0.29
C ILE A 150 8.66 -20.61 -0.69
N GLY A 151 9.86 -20.10 -0.42
CA GLY A 151 11.13 -20.79 -0.71
C GLY A 151 11.24 -22.14 -0.01
N GLY A 152 10.82 -22.21 1.25
CA GLY A 152 10.79 -23.46 2.02
C GLY A 152 9.85 -24.51 1.45
N ILE A 153 8.60 -24.13 1.11
CA ILE A 153 7.59 -25.05 0.57
C ILE A 153 7.94 -25.48 -0.86
N MET A 154 8.24 -24.54 -1.73
CA MET A 154 8.40 -24.81 -3.16
C MET A 154 9.79 -25.38 -3.48
N LEU A 155 10.84 -24.84 -2.89
CA LEU A 155 12.23 -25.15 -3.26
C LEU A 155 12.99 -25.91 -2.18
N GLY A 156 12.41 -26.09 -0.98
CA GLY A 156 13.09 -26.71 0.16
C GLY A 156 14.29 -25.91 0.68
N LEU A 157 14.29 -24.60 0.47
CA LEU A 157 15.36 -23.72 0.92
C LEU A 157 15.27 -23.46 2.43
N GLU A 158 16.42 -23.45 3.07
CA GLU A 158 16.53 -22.94 4.43
C GLU A 158 16.25 -21.42 4.47
N PRO A 159 15.70 -20.87 5.57
CA PRO A 159 15.40 -19.44 5.69
C PRO A 159 16.54 -18.51 5.28
N TRP A 160 17.77 -18.80 5.73
CA TRP A 160 18.96 -18.00 5.42
C TRP A 160 19.34 -18.03 3.93
N GLN A 161 19.10 -19.16 3.24
CA GLN A 161 19.37 -19.31 1.80
C GLN A 161 18.43 -18.39 0.99
N THR A 162 17.15 -18.38 1.34
CA THR A 162 16.17 -17.48 0.70
C THR A 162 16.53 -16.02 0.94
N VAL A 163 16.85 -15.66 2.18
CA VAL A 163 17.20 -14.27 2.54
C VAL A 163 18.43 -13.79 1.78
N ILE A 164 19.50 -14.61 1.72
CA ILE A 164 20.73 -14.22 1.01
C ILE A 164 20.49 -14.11 -0.49
N SER A 165 19.86 -15.10 -1.12
CA SER A 165 19.67 -15.11 -2.58
C SER A 165 18.76 -13.99 -3.04
N ALA A 166 17.57 -13.84 -2.45
CA ALA A 166 16.62 -12.80 -2.81
C ALA A 166 17.11 -11.39 -2.42
N GLY A 167 17.71 -11.27 -1.22
CA GLY A 167 18.19 -10.00 -0.70
C GLY A 167 19.37 -9.43 -1.46
N LEU A 168 20.36 -10.25 -1.78
CA LEU A 168 21.58 -9.82 -2.50
C LEU A 168 21.23 -9.29 -3.90
N ILE A 169 20.40 -10.03 -4.65
CA ILE A 169 19.98 -9.62 -5.99
C ILE A 169 19.23 -8.29 -5.91
N THR A 170 18.29 -8.17 -4.98
CA THR A 170 17.45 -6.97 -4.84
C THR A 170 18.26 -5.75 -4.42
N VAL A 171 19.21 -5.90 -3.48
CA VAL A 171 20.03 -4.76 -3.01
C VAL A 171 20.98 -4.26 -4.09
N ILE A 172 21.59 -5.16 -4.86
CA ILE A 172 22.48 -4.78 -5.98
C ILE A 172 21.68 -3.98 -7.00
N PHE A 173 20.52 -4.49 -7.40
CA PHE A 173 19.64 -3.82 -8.35
C PHE A 173 19.18 -2.45 -7.85
N SER A 174 18.71 -2.35 -6.62
CA SER A 174 18.18 -1.12 -6.02
C SER A 174 19.26 -0.04 -5.84
N ALA A 175 20.44 -0.44 -5.37
CA ALA A 175 21.57 0.47 -5.15
C ALA A 175 22.16 1.04 -6.46
N LEU A 176 22.07 0.30 -7.57
CA LEU A 176 22.56 0.75 -8.88
C LEU A 176 21.52 1.59 -9.63
N GLY A 177 20.28 1.10 -9.70
CA GLY A 177 19.22 1.66 -10.57
C GLY A 177 18.58 2.93 -10.05
N GLY A 178 18.54 3.16 -8.73
CA GLY A 178 17.77 4.23 -8.11
C GLY A 178 16.28 4.16 -8.50
N PHE A 179 15.53 5.23 -8.25
CA PHE A 179 14.08 5.29 -8.51
C PHE A 179 13.71 4.98 -9.97
N LYS A 180 14.47 5.49 -10.91
CA LYS A 180 14.22 5.26 -12.34
C LYS A 180 14.35 3.77 -12.72
N GLY A 181 15.37 3.09 -12.17
CA GLY A 181 15.55 1.66 -12.33
C GLY A 181 14.36 0.88 -11.77
N VAL A 182 13.93 1.21 -10.56
CA VAL A 182 12.75 0.61 -9.92
C VAL A 182 11.51 0.75 -10.81
N VAL A 183 11.17 1.96 -11.24
CA VAL A 183 9.95 2.23 -12.02
C VAL A 183 9.93 1.51 -13.38
N TYR A 184 11.06 1.46 -14.10
CA TYR A 184 11.13 0.74 -15.38
C TYR A 184 11.08 -0.78 -15.21
N THR A 185 11.69 -1.29 -14.15
CA THR A 185 11.63 -2.72 -13.86
C THR A 185 10.25 -3.12 -13.39
N ASP A 186 9.60 -2.32 -12.55
CA ASP A 186 8.22 -2.54 -12.09
C ASP A 186 7.25 -2.75 -13.25
N PHE A 187 7.49 -2.09 -14.38
CA PHE A 187 6.68 -2.29 -15.59
C PHE A 187 6.76 -3.74 -16.09
N VAL A 188 7.95 -4.30 -16.17
CA VAL A 188 8.14 -5.71 -16.58
C VAL A 188 7.61 -6.65 -15.49
N LEU A 189 7.91 -6.35 -14.23
CA LEU A 189 7.52 -7.15 -13.07
C LEU A 189 6.01 -7.31 -12.99
N PHE A 190 5.26 -6.23 -13.24
CA PHE A 190 3.80 -6.25 -13.19
C PHE A 190 3.19 -7.26 -14.18
N PHE A 191 3.64 -7.26 -15.44
CA PHE A 191 3.09 -8.17 -16.45
C PHE A 191 3.47 -9.64 -16.17
N VAL A 192 4.69 -9.88 -15.73
CA VAL A 192 5.14 -11.22 -15.33
C VAL A 192 4.34 -11.71 -14.12
N ALA A 193 4.14 -10.85 -13.12
CA ALA A 193 3.41 -11.18 -11.90
C ALA A 193 1.94 -11.49 -12.17
N MET A 194 1.27 -10.64 -12.95
CA MET A 194 -0.13 -10.86 -13.31
C MET A 194 -0.31 -12.08 -14.22
N GLY A 195 0.57 -12.24 -15.21
CA GLY A 195 0.53 -13.41 -16.09
C GLY A 195 0.72 -14.71 -15.35
N GLY A 196 1.66 -14.76 -14.41
CA GLY A 196 1.88 -15.91 -13.53
C GLY A 196 0.66 -16.21 -12.64
N ALA A 197 0.10 -15.20 -11.98
CA ALA A 197 -1.05 -15.36 -11.10
C ALA A 197 -2.31 -15.83 -11.87
N ILE A 198 -2.61 -15.23 -13.02
CA ILE A 198 -3.75 -15.62 -13.87
C ILE A 198 -3.54 -17.05 -14.42
N GLY A 199 -2.34 -17.35 -14.91
CA GLY A 199 -2.00 -18.69 -15.41
C GLY A 199 -2.12 -19.76 -14.33
N ALA A 200 -1.64 -19.47 -13.12
CA ALA A 200 -1.79 -20.37 -11.96
C ALA A 200 -3.27 -20.61 -11.62
N ALA A 201 -4.08 -19.55 -11.52
CA ALA A 201 -5.50 -19.67 -11.20
C ALA A 201 -6.24 -20.49 -12.26
N PHE A 202 -6.00 -20.22 -13.55
CA PHE A 202 -6.60 -20.95 -14.65
C PHE A 202 -6.22 -22.44 -14.63
N TYR A 203 -4.94 -22.76 -14.44
CA TYR A 203 -4.48 -24.14 -14.39
C TYR A 203 -5.05 -24.89 -13.19
N LEU A 204 -4.92 -24.31 -11.99
CA LEU A 204 -5.29 -24.97 -10.73
C LEU A 204 -6.81 -25.23 -10.60
N VAL A 205 -7.64 -24.38 -11.18
CA VAL A 205 -9.08 -24.65 -11.24
C VAL A 205 -9.41 -25.85 -12.14
N ASN A 206 -8.63 -26.05 -13.20
CA ASN A 206 -8.88 -27.11 -14.19
C ASN A 206 -8.14 -28.42 -13.92
N ILE A 207 -7.45 -28.58 -12.78
CA ILE A 207 -6.88 -29.89 -12.42
C ILE A 207 -8.01 -30.89 -12.11
N PRO A 208 -7.78 -32.21 -12.30
CA PRO A 208 -8.81 -33.22 -12.11
C PRO A 208 -9.47 -33.22 -10.72
N GLU A 209 -8.70 -32.92 -9.70
CA GLU A 209 -9.12 -32.87 -8.30
C GLU A 209 -10.10 -31.72 -8.00
N VAL A 210 -10.01 -30.62 -8.72
CA VAL A 210 -10.92 -29.46 -8.61
C VAL A 210 -12.06 -29.56 -9.61
N GLY A 211 -11.79 -30.04 -10.83
CA GLY A 211 -12.81 -30.37 -11.83
C GLY A 211 -13.42 -29.20 -12.60
N GLY A 212 -12.75 -28.04 -12.61
CA GLY A 212 -13.22 -26.82 -13.28
C GLY A 212 -13.98 -25.86 -12.37
N ILE A 213 -14.33 -24.69 -12.92
CA ILE A 213 -14.97 -23.63 -12.13
C ILE A 213 -16.35 -24.04 -11.61
N GLU A 214 -17.16 -24.73 -12.41
CA GLU A 214 -18.49 -25.17 -11.99
C GLU A 214 -18.42 -26.16 -10.82
N ALA A 215 -17.51 -27.14 -10.88
CA ALA A 215 -17.29 -28.09 -9.80
C ALA A 215 -16.76 -27.41 -8.52
N LEU A 216 -15.84 -26.44 -8.68
CA LEU A 216 -15.33 -25.63 -7.57
C LEU A 216 -16.46 -24.91 -6.85
N LEU A 217 -17.32 -24.20 -7.58
CA LEU A 217 -18.41 -23.41 -7.00
C LEU A 217 -19.52 -24.28 -6.36
N ALA A 218 -19.69 -25.49 -6.84
CA ALA A 218 -20.65 -26.48 -6.27
C ALA A 218 -20.09 -27.25 -5.07
N ASN A 219 -18.80 -27.12 -4.76
CA ASN A 219 -18.17 -27.84 -3.65
C ASN A 219 -18.68 -27.34 -2.30
N GLU A 220 -19.09 -28.24 -1.41
CA GLU A 220 -19.66 -27.89 -0.08
C GLU A 220 -18.72 -27.05 0.79
N GLN A 221 -17.41 -27.27 0.69
CA GLN A 221 -16.41 -26.51 1.46
C GLN A 221 -16.15 -25.09 0.92
N VAL A 222 -16.62 -24.82 -0.30
CA VAL A 222 -16.42 -23.55 -1.00
C VAL A 222 -17.69 -22.71 -1.03
N ALA A 223 -18.86 -23.36 -1.10
CA ALA A 223 -20.15 -22.71 -1.34
C ALA A 223 -20.48 -21.60 -0.31
N ASP A 224 -20.15 -21.81 0.96
CA ASP A 224 -20.34 -20.81 2.04
C ASP A 224 -19.31 -19.68 2.03
N LYS A 225 -18.22 -19.80 1.23
CA LYS A 225 -17.12 -18.83 1.12
C LYS A 225 -17.24 -17.88 -0.07
N LEU A 226 -18.16 -18.11 -1.00
CA LEU A 226 -18.23 -17.39 -2.28
C LEU A 226 -18.73 -15.95 -2.18
N SER A 227 -19.52 -15.63 -1.15
CA SER A 227 -20.19 -14.35 -1.04
C SER A 227 -19.18 -13.19 -0.99
N ILE A 228 -19.37 -12.21 -1.88
CA ILE A 228 -18.56 -10.98 -1.95
C ILE A 228 -18.94 -10.00 -0.82
N LEU A 229 -20.18 -10.05 -0.37
CA LEU A 229 -20.69 -9.27 0.76
C LEU A 229 -20.80 -10.16 2.00
N PRO A 230 -20.61 -9.60 3.21
CA PRO A 230 -20.85 -10.37 4.43
C PRO A 230 -22.31 -10.80 4.54
N ASP A 231 -22.55 -11.88 5.26
CA ASP A 231 -23.91 -12.34 5.55
C ASP A 231 -24.68 -11.28 6.34
N PHE A 232 -25.74 -10.74 5.74
CA PHE A 232 -26.61 -9.73 6.36
C PHE A 232 -27.46 -10.28 7.54
N GLY A 233 -27.55 -11.58 7.71
CA GLY A 233 -28.12 -12.23 8.89
C GLY A 233 -27.17 -12.20 10.08
N ASN A 234 -25.87 -12.06 9.86
CA ASN A 234 -24.83 -12.03 10.89
C ASN A 234 -24.40 -10.58 11.20
N LYS A 235 -24.95 -10.02 12.28
CA LYS A 235 -24.66 -8.64 12.71
C LYS A 235 -23.16 -8.39 12.97
N GLU A 236 -22.45 -9.37 13.50
CA GLU A 236 -21.02 -9.24 13.78
C GLU A 236 -20.21 -9.16 12.49
N ALA A 237 -20.51 -10.00 11.52
CA ALA A 237 -19.88 -9.94 10.20
C ALA A 237 -20.13 -8.59 9.50
N ILE A 238 -21.37 -8.07 9.55
CA ILE A 238 -21.68 -6.74 8.98
C ILE A 238 -20.85 -5.64 9.67
N ILE A 239 -20.79 -5.65 11.00
CA ILE A 239 -20.09 -4.60 11.76
C ILE A 239 -18.58 -4.67 11.46
N THR A 240 -17.98 -5.84 11.54
CA THR A 240 -16.53 -6.00 11.46
C THR A 240 -15.99 -5.96 10.02
N LEU A 241 -16.74 -6.48 9.05
CA LEU A 241 -16.29 -6.54 7.64
C LEU A 241 -16.78 -5.38 6.79
N LEU A 242 -17.83 -4.66 7.20
CA LEU A 242 -18.40 -3.61 6.36
C LEU A 242 -18.48 -2.26 7.09
N ILE A 243 -19.15 -2.19 8.25
CA ILE A 243 -19.39 -0.90 8.93
C ILE A 243 -18.07 -0.28 9.41
N ILE A 244 -17.27 -0.99 10.16
CA ILE A 244 -16.00 -0.47 10.68
C ILE A 244 -15.03 -0.12 9.54
N PRO A 245 -14.76 -1.02 8.55
CA PRO A 245 -13.90 -0.68 7.43
C PRO A 245 -14.35 0.56 6.65
N LEU A 246 -15.64 0.68 6.33
CA LEU A 246 -16.17 1.80 5.53
C LEU A 246 -16.39 3.08 6.36
N SER A 247 -16.44 3.02 7.69
CA SER A 247 -16.63 4.21 8.53
C SER A 247 -15.32 4.83 9.00
N VAL A 248 -14.41 4.04 9.55
CA VAL A 248 -13.20 4.58 10.21
C VAL A 248 -11.88 3.89 9.81
N GLN A 249 -11.92 2.63 9.40
CA GLN A 249 -10.69 1.91 9.08
C GLN A 249 -10.07 2.38 7.74
N TRP A 250 -10.87 2.79 6.75
CA TRP A 250 -10.42 3.19 5.42
C TRP A 250 -9.39 4.33 5.42
N TRP A 251 -9.31 5.11 6.48
CA TRP A 251 -8.31 6.16 6.63
C TRP A 251 -7.07 5.73 7.44
N SER A 252 -6.99 4.48 7.89
CA SER A 252 -5.78 3.96 8.51
C SER A 252 -4.64 3.83 7.51
N SER A 253 -3.41 3.90 8.00
CA SER A 253 -2.25 3.54 7.20
C SER A 253 -2.12 2.02 7.18
N TRP A 254 -2.30 1.39 6.04
CA TRP A 254 -2.20 -0.07 5.89
C TRP A 254 -0.76 -0.55 5.67
N TYR A 255 0.16 0.36 5.47
CA TYR A 255 1.61 0.15 5.56
C TYR A 255 2.28 1.49 5.93
N PRO A 256 3.57 1.49 6.35
CA PRO A 256 4.24 2.72 6.76
C PRO A 256 4.25 3.78 5.66
N GLY A 257 3.78 4.98 6.00
CA GLY A 257 3.68 6.10 5.07
C GLY A 257 2.51 6.06 4.09
N ALA A 258 1.65 5.03 4.09
CA ALA A 258 0.42 5.00 3.29
C ALA A 258 -0.70 5.77 4.00
N GLU A 259 -0.49 7.04 4.20
CA GLU A 259 -1.42 7.92 4.90
C GLU A 259 -2.59 8.34 4.00
N PRO A 260 -3.77 8.64 4.58
CA PRO A 260 -4.85 9.26 3.82
C PRO A 260 -4.40 10.56 3.15
N GLY A 261 -4.74 10.71 1.89
CA GLY A 261 -4.24 11.80 1.06
C GLY A 261 -2.88 11.53 0.42
N GLY A 262 -2.31 10.35 0.62
CA GLY A 262 -1.04 9.90 0.05
C GLY A 262 0.15 10.20 0.95
N GLY A 263 1.00 9.21 1.10
CA GLY A 263 2.26 9.26 1.82
C GLY A 263 3.21 8.20 1.29
N GLY A 264 4.40 8.12 1.86
CA GLY A 264 5.36 7.09 1.54
C GLY A 264 5.70 6.99 0.06
N TYR A 265 5.80 5.77 -0.45
CA TYR A 265 6.16 5.54 -1.84
C TYR A 265 5.06 5.96 -2.85
N ILE A 266 3.79 6.08 -2.44
CA ILE A 266 2.73 6.63 -3.28
C ILE A 266 2.97 8.13 -3.48
N ALA A 267 3.24 8.88 -2.40
CA ALA A 267 3.62 10.29 -2.50
C ALA A 267 4.89 10.48 -3.32
N GLN A 268 5.91 9.64 -3.14
CA GLN A 268 7.14 9.68 -3.93
C GLN A 268 6.86 9.60 -5.44
N ARG A 269 5.93 8.72 -5.86
CA ARG A 269 5.55 8.60 -7.27
C ARG A 269 4.77 9.81 -7.77
N MET A 270 3.86 10.36 -6.97
CA MET A 270 3.18 11.62 -7.31
C MET A 270 4.17 12.78 -7.47
N LEU A 271 5.18 12.87 -6.60
CA LEU A 271 6.25 13.87 -6.65
C LEU A 271 7.18 13.69 -7.85
N ALA A 272 7.38 12.46 -8.33
CA ALA A 272 8.19 12.13 -9.51
C ALA A 272 7.45 12.34 -10.84
N ALA A 273 6.14 12.58 -10.81
CA ALA A 273 5.32 12.81 -11.99
C ALA A 273 5.74 14.07 -12.74
N LYS A 274 5.59 14.05 -14.07
CA LYS A 274 5.91 15.18 -14.93
C LYS A 274 5.12 16.45 -14.57
N ASP A 275 3.85 16.28 -14.26
CA ASP A 275 2.92 17.35 -13.88
C ASP A 275 1.76 16.81 -13.01
N GLU A 276 0.84 17.68 -12.60
CA GLU A 276 -0.31 17.32 -11.76
C GLU A 276 -1.26 16.32 -12.46
N ASN A 277 -1.47 16.43 -13.77
CA ASN A 277 -2.30 15.50 -14.52
C ASN A 277 -1.70 14.09 -14.54
N ASN A 278 -0.38 14.00 -14.67
CA ASN A 278 0.33 12.74 -14.60
C ASN A 278 0.28 12.14 -13.18
N ALA A 279 0.33 12.94 -12.13
CA ALA A 279 0.17 12.45 -10.76
C ALA A 279 -1.25 11.89 -10.52
N ILE A 280 -2.29 12.60 -10.95
CA ILE A 280 -3.69 12.15 -10.86
C ILE A 280 -3.89 10.87 -11.68
N GLY A 281 -3.44 10.85 -12.94
CA GLY A 281 -3.59 9.70 -13.84
C GLY A 281 -2.89 8.45 -13.30
N ALA A 282 -1.67 8.59 -12.75
CA ALA A 282 -0.93 7.48 -12.15
C ALA A 282 -1.67 6.87 -10.96
N THR A 283 -2.14 7.71 -10.05
CA THR A 283 -2.84 7.27 -8.84
C THR A 283 -4.20 6.67 -9.19
N PHE A 284 -4.91 7.20 -10.20
CA PHE A 284 -6.18 6.63 -10.65
C PHE A 284 -5.99 5.25 -11.30
N PHE A 285 -5.04 5.12 -12.21
CA PHE A 285 -4.69 3.85 -12.84
C PHE A 285 -4.31 2.79 -11.79
N PHE A 286 -3.52 3.19 -10.79
CA PHE A 286 -3.17 2.32 -9.67
C PHE A 286 -4.43 1.76 -8.99
N ASN A 287 -5.39 2.60 -8.61
CA ASN A 287 -6.59 2.15 -7.90
C ASN A 287 -7.46 1.20 -8.73
N ILE A 288 -7.61 1.44 -10.04
CA ILE A 288 -8.35 0.53 -10.93
C ILE A 288 -7.68 -0.85 -10.94
N MET A 289 -6.39 -0.91 -11.23
CA MET A 289 -5.68 -2.18 -11.38
C MET A 289 -5.57 -2.93 -10.05
N HIS A 290 -5.35 -2.21 -8.96
CA HIS A 290 -5.17 -2.78 -7.63
C HIS A 290 -6.44 -3.42 -7.09
N TYR A 291 -7.61 -2.78 -7.24
CA TYR A 291 -8.85 -3.26 -6.64
C TYR A 291 -9.73 -4.06 -7.60
N ALA A 292 -9.86 -3.65 -8.86
CA ALA A 292 -10.78 -4.32 -9.79
C ALA A 292 -10.20 -5.61 -10.40
N LEU A 293 -8.92 -5.60 -10.80
CA LEU A 293 -8.35 -6.71 -11.57
C LEU A 293 -7.55 -7.70 -10.72
N ARG A 294 -6.67 -7.18 -9.88
CA ARG A 294 -5.61 -7.96 -9.23
C ARG A 294 -6.08 -9.04 -8.24
N PRO A 295 -7.15 -8.88 -7.45
CA PRO A 295 -7.52 -9.83 -6.40
C PRO A 295 -7.96 -11.20 -6.90
N TRP A 296 -8.63 -11.24 -8.04
CA TRP A 296 -9.38 -12.41 -8.47
C TRP A 296 -8.56 -13.68 -8.71
N PRO A 297 -7.38 -13.64 -9.34
CA PRO A 297 -6.54 -14.84 -9.47
C PRO A 297 -6.20 -15.49 -8.12
N TRP A 298 -5.90 -14.68 -7.10
CA TRP A 298 -5.58 -15.18 -5.76
C TRP A 298 -6.79 -15.72 -5.03
N ILE A 299 -7.93 -15.04 -5.14
CA ILE A 299 -9.21 -15.49 -4.57
C ILE A 299 -9.58 -16.88 -5.14
N ILE A 300 -9.45 -17.06 -6.45
CA ILE A 300 -9.76 -18.33 -7.11
C ILE A 300 -8.82 -19.44 -6.65
N VAL A 301 -7.52 -19.19 -6.57
CA VAL A 301 -6.56 -20.17 -6.03
C VAL A 301 -6.85 -20.51 -4.57
N ALA A 302 -7.22 -19.51 -3.76
CA ALA A 302 -7.58 -19.70 -2.37
C ALA A 302 -8.83 -20.60 -2.23
N LEU A 303 -9.87 -20.37 -3.05
CA LEU A 303 -11.06 -21.23 -3.08
C LEU A 303 -10.72 -22.65 -3.53
N ALA A 304 -9.93 -22.81 -4.60
CA ALA A 304 -9.49 -24.13 -5.07
C ALA A 304 -8.66 -24.86 -4.00
N SER A 305 -7.90 -24.14 -3.18
CA SER A 305 -7.10 -24.72 -2.12
C SER A 305 -7.93 -25.35 -1.00
N LEU A 306 -9.19 -24.94 -0.81
CA LEU A 306 -10.11 -25.58 0.16
C LEU A 306 -10.51 -26.99 -0.26
N VAL A 307 -10.55 -27.25 -1.56
CA VAL A 307 -10.84 -28.59 -2.11
C VAL A 307 -9.66 -29.53 -1.89
N ILE A 308 -8.44 -29.06 -2.13
CA ILE A 308 -7.22 -29.88 -2.08
C ILE A 308 -6.68 -30.02 -0.63
N PHE A 309 -6.71 -28.93 0.11
CA PHE A 309 -6.22 -28.82 1.49
C PHE A 309 -7.34 -28.26 2.38
N PRO A 310 -8.32 -29.07 2.79
CA PRO A 310 -9.51 -28.55 3.51
C PRO A 310 -9.17 -27.90 4.86
N ASP A 311 -8.11 -28.34 5.51
CA ASP A 311 -7.69 -27.87 6.83
C ASP A 311 -6.16 -27.73 6.94
N LEU A 312 -5.69 -27.28 8.11
CA LEU A 312 -4.25 -27.16 8.38
C LEU A 312 -3.55 -28.51 8.49
N ALA A 313 -4.26 -29.55 8.96
CA ALA A 313 -3.69 -30.88 9.09
C ALA A 313 -3.34 -31.47 7.73
N SER A 314 -4.16 -31.24 6.70
CA SER A 314 -3.89 -31.67 5.32
C SER A 314 -2.66 -30.97 4.72
N ILE A 315 -2.45 -29.69 5.04
CA ILE A 315 -1.23 -28.96 4.66
C ILE A 315 -0.02 -29.54 5.37
N GLN A 316 -0.12 -29.77 6.69
CA GLN A 316 0.96 -30.35 7.49
C GLN A 316 1.36 -31.75 7.00
N GLN A 317 0.38 -32.59 6.65
CA GLN A 317 0.61 -33.92 6.10
C GLN A 317 1.34 -33.88 4.75
N ALA A 318 0.97 -32.93 3.88
CA ALA A 318 1.60 -32.75 2.57
C ALA A 318 3.02 -32.17 2.68
N PHE A 319 3.26 -31.32 3.70
CA PHE A 319 4.51 -30.61 3.91
C PHE A 319 5.05 -30.82 5.36
N PRO A 320 5.50 -32.02 5.72
CA PRO A 320 5.90 -32.36 7.10
C PRO A 320 7.12 -31.59 7.60
N ASN A 321 7.87 -30.94 6.71
CA ASN A 321 9.03 -30.11 7.06
C ASN A 321 8.63 -28.70 7.55
N VAL A 322 7.37 -28.32 7.42
CA VAL A 322 6.86 -27.05 7.96
C VAL A 322 6.69 -27.20 9.46
N THR A 323 7.35 -26.33 10.22
CA THR A 323 7.25 -26.31 11.68
C THR A 323 5.90 -25.74 12.13
N ASP A 324 5.39 -26.20 13.28
CA ASP A 324 4.06 -25.81 13.81
C ASP A 324 3.93 -24.30 13.99
N ASP A 325 5.00 -23.60 14.33
CA ASP A 325 5.04 -22.15 14.48
C ASP A 325 4.85 -21.38 13.16
N LYS A 326 5.06 -22.03 12.02
CA LYS A 326 4.89 -21.46 10.67
C LYS A 326 3.66 -21.97 9.94
N LEU A 327 2.98 -22.95 10.50
CA LEU A 327 1.77 -23.52 9.92
C LEU A 327 0.61 -22.53 9.98
N GLY A 328 0.01 -22.22 8.82
CA GLY A 328 -1.09 -21.27 8.70
C GLY A 328 -1.84 -21.44 7.37
N HIS A 329 -3.04 -20.89 7.30
CA HIS A 329 -3.86 -20.91 6.06
C HIS A 329 -3.17 -20.15 4.91
N ASP A 330 -2.28 -19.23 5.19
CA ASP A 330 -1.47 -18.49 4.21
C ASP A 330 -0.56 -19.41 3.38
N LEU A 331 -0.15 -20.56 3.92
CA LEU A 331 0.68 -21.54 3.21
C LEU A 331 -0.05 -22.24 2.06
N ALA A 332 -1.37 -22.28 2.09
CA ALA A 332 -2.16 -22.99 1.08
C ALA A 332 -1.94 -22.45 -0.33
N TYR A 333 -1.66 -21.14 -0.49
CA TYR A 333 -1.29 -20.59 -1.80
C TYR A 333 -0.03 -21.25 -2.36
N SER A 334 1.06 -21.26 -1.57
CA SER A 334 2.32 -21.88 -1.97
C SER A 334 2.20 -23.38 -2.18
N ALA A 335 1.39 -24.07 -1.36
CA ALA A 335 1.08 -25.48 -1.51
C ALA A 335 0.42 -25.79 -2.85
N MET A 336 -0.59 -25.00 -3.24
CA MET A 336 -1.23 -25.13 -4.55
C MET A 336 -0.26 -24.94 -5.71
N LEU A 337 0.67 -23.99 -5.61
CA LEU A 337 1.65 -23.76 -6.66
C LEU A 337 2.59 -24.93 -6.92
N THR A 338 2.74 -25.85 -5.98
CA THR A 338 3.55 -27.09 -6.19
C THR A 338 2.94 -28.04 -7.20
N MET A 339 1.66 -27.88 -7.56
CA MET A 339 0.95 -28.69 -8.53
C MET A 339 1.05 -28.16 -9.97
N LEU A 340 1.75 -27.04 -10.18
CA LEU A 340 1.88 -26.42 -11.50
C LEU A 340 2.82 -27.22 -12.42
N PRO A 341 2.51 -27.29 -13.74
CA PRO A 341 3.38 -27.94 -14.70
C PRO A 341 4.64 -27.10 -14.96
N SER A 342 5.68 -27.78 -15.47
CA SER A 342 6.90 -27.13 -15.93
C SER A 342 6.61 -25.99 -16.92
N GLY A 343 7.39 -24.94 -16.86
CA GLY A 343 7.21 -23.70 -17.59
C GLY A 343 6.24 -22.74 -16.88
N LEU A 344 5.04 -23.15 -16.54
CA LEU A 344 4.13 -22.33 -15.73
C LEU A 344 4.65 -22.17 -14.30
N LEU A 345 5.22 -23.22 -13.72
CA LEU A 345 5.89 -23.17 -12.43
C LEU A 345 7.05 -22.16 -12.44
N GLY A 346 7.90 -22.23 -13.46
CA GLY A 346 9.01 -21.27 -13.63
C GLY A 346 8.51 -19.83 -13.78
N LEU A 347 7.42 -19.60 -14.52
CA LEU A 347 6.79 -18.29 -14.68
C LEU A 347 6.24 -17.77 -13.34
N VAL A 348 5.55 -18.61 -12.57
CA VAL A 348 4.95 -18.23 -11.28
C VAL A 348 6.03 -17.98 -10.23
N LEU A 349 7.08 -18.81 -10.15
CA LEU A 349 8.23 -18.53 -9.30
C LEU A 349 8.89 -17.20 -9.67
N THR A 350 9.08 -16.97 -10.97
CA THR A 350 9.59 -15.69 -11.47
C THR A 350 8.68 -14.54 -11.06
N SER A 351 7.36 -14.72 -11.11
CA SER A 351 6.39 -13.69 -10.71
C SER A 351 6.49 -13.35 -9.23
N LEU A 352 6.68 -14.33 -8.35
CA LEU A 352 6.85 -14.12 -6.92
C LEU A 352 8.19 -13.44 -6.59
N ILE A 353 9.27 -13.86 -7.26
CA ILE A 353 10.57 -13.18 -7.14
C ILE A 353 10.46 -11.73 -7.62
N ALA A 354 9.77 -11.51 -8.74
CA ALA A 354 9.50 -10.19 -9.28
C ALA A 354 8.74 -9.30 -8.29
N ALA A 355 7.67 -9.84 -7.70
CA ALA A 355 6.87 -9.16 -6.69
C ALA A 355 7.70 -8.77 -5.45
N TYR A 356 8.51 -9.69 -4.96
CA TYR A 356 9.47 -9.44 -3.88
C TYR A 356 10.42 -8.29 -4.24
N MET A 357 11.10 -8.39 -5.38
CA MET A 357 12.08 -7.38 -5.83
C MET A 357 11.46 -6.00 -5.99
N SER A 358 10.26 -5.89 -6.58
CA SER A 358 9.56 -4.64 -6.77
C SER A 358 9.27 -3.95 -5.43
N THR A 359 8.67 -4.67 -4.49
CA THR A 359 8.32 -4.12 -3.19
C THR A 359 9.57 -3.74 -2.39
N ILE A 360 10.52 -4.66 -2.23
CA ILE A 360 11.74 -4.39 -1.45
C ILE A 360 12.57 -3.26 -2.07
N SER A 361 12.76 -3.23 -3.39
CA SER A 361 13.53 -2.15 -4.04
C SER A 361 12.87 -0.78 -3.87
N THR A 362 11.55 -0.72 -3.89
CA THR A 362 10.81 0.51 -3.61
C THR A 362 10.97 0.94 -2.16
N GLN A 363 10.79 0.05 -1.21
CA GLN A 363 10.95 0.33 0.22
C GLN A 363 12.38 0.78 0.54
N LEU A 364 13.38 0.13 -0.05
CA LEU A 364 14.79 0.53 0.09
C LEU A 364 15.05 1.93 -0.48
N ASN A 365 14.53 2.25 -1.67
CA ASN A 365 14.71 3.56 -2.29
C ASN A 365 13.98 4.66 -1.50
N TRP A 366 12.75 4.40 -1.09
CA TRP A 366 11.96 5.32 -0.29
C TRP A 366 12.58 5.57 1.10
N GLY A 367 12.90 4.52 1.86
CA GLY A 367 13.54 4.64 3.18
C GLY A 367 14.89 5.33 3.12
N SER A 368 15.72 5.00 2.13
CA SER A 368 17.01 5.67 1.95
C SER A 368 16.85 7.15 1.55
N SER A 369 15.78 7.55 0.85
CA SER A 369 15.51 8.96 0.55
C SER A 369 15.29 9.78 1.83
N TYR A 370 14.59 9.25 2.82
CA TYR A 370 14.40 9.88 4.11
C TYR A 370 15.73 10.01 4.87
N MET A 371 16.54 8.94 4.87
CA MET A 371 17.85 8.99 5.52
C MET A 371 18.77 10.01 4.89
N VAL A 372 18.68 10.22 3.57
CA VAL A 372 19.51 11.20 2.85
C VAL A 372 18.99 12.62 3.03
N TYR A 373 17.73 12.88 2.69
CA TYR A 373 17.19 14.24 2.65
C TYR A 373 16.79 14.77 4.03
N ASP A 374 16.19 13.92 4.86
CA ASP A 374 15.53 14.37 6.09
C ASP A 374 16.39 14.13 7.33
N PHE A 375 17.38 13.24 7.25
CA PHE A 375 18.34 13.02 8.33
C PHE A 375 19.74 13.51 7.97
N TYR A 376 20.44 12.91 7.00
CA TYR A 376 21.84 13.21 6.72
C TYR A 376 22.07 14.65 6.29
N LYS A 377 21.34 15.12 5.25
CA LYS A 377 21.46 16.48 4.73
C LYS A 377 21.07 17.55 5.74
N GLN A 378 20.10 17.26 6.61
CA GLN A 378 19.62 18.22 7.60
C GLN A 378 20.50 18.29 8.86
N GLN A 379 21.08 17.15 9.30
CA GLN A 379 21.71 17.04 10.60
C GLN A 379 23.22 16.84 10.54
N VAL A 380 23.71 16.09 9.53
CA VAL A 380 25.12 15.67 9.49
C VAL A 380 25.92 16.59 8.58
N ASN A 381 25.46 16.81 7.36
CA ASN A 381 26.17 17.63 6.38
C ASN A 381 25.22 18.43 5.47
N PRO A 382 24.75 19.61 5.88
CA PRO A 382 23.88 20.46 5.07
C PRO A 382 24.48 20.90 3.73
N LYS A 383 25.80 20.89 3.61
CA LYS A 383 26.55 21.30 2.40
C LYS A 383 27.04 20.09 1.60
N ALA A 384 26.51 18.89 1.84
CA ALA A 384 26.91 17.69 1.14
C ALA A 384 26.75 17.82 -0.38
N SER A 385 27.75 17.35 -1.12
CA SER A 385 27.70 17.31 -2.58
C SER A 385 26.69 16.27 -3.05
N GLU A 386 26.15 16.43 -4.26
CA GLU A 386 25.22 15.48 -4.86
C GLU A 386 25.81 14.06 -4.92
N LYS A 387 27.11 13.92 -5.20
CA LYS A 387 27.82 12.63 -5.17
C LYS A 387 27.80 12.01 -3.77
N THR A 388 28.00 12.81 -2.73
CA THR A 388 27.94 12.36 -1.35
C THR A 388 26.53 11.91 -0.97
N LEU A 389 25.49 12.65 -1.36
CA LEU A 389 24.10 12.27 -1.10
C LEU A 389 23.71 10.94 -1.77
N VAL A 390 24.13 10.72 -3.03
CA VAL A 390 23.91 9.44 -3.72
C VAL A 390 24.68 8.30 -3.02
N PHE A 391 25.91 8.54 -2.59
CA PHE A 391 26.71 7.55 -1.87
C PHE A 391 26.06 7.14 -0.54
N VAL A 392 25.63 8.13 0.26
CA VAL A 392 24.90 7.87 1.50
C VAL A 392 23.60 7.11 1.23
N GLY A 393 22.88 7.44 0.14
CA GLY A 393 21.69 6.71 -0.28
C GLY A 393 21.97 5.23 -0.54
N ARG A 394 23.05 4.91 -1.23
CA ARG A 394 23.46 3.51 -1.48
C ARG A 394 23.81 2.76 -0.21
N ILE A 395 24.56 3.39 0.70
CA ILE A 395 24.89 2.79 2.01
C ILE A 395 23.59 2.54 2.81
N SER A 396 22.70 3.52 2.89
CA SER A 396 21.41 3.38 3.57
C SER A 396 20.57 2.23 2.99
N THR A 397 20.55 2.06 1.67
CA THR A 397 19.90 0.94 0.99
C THR A 397 20.43 -0.41 1.48
N VAL A 398 21.76 -0.56 1.55
CA VAL A 398 22.40 -1.81 2.04
C VAL A 398 22.06 -2.05 3.51
N LEU A 399 22.18 -1.02 4.35
CA LEU A 399 21.91 -1.14 5.79
C LEU A 399 20.45 -1.52 6.07
N LEU A 400 19.49 -0.87 5.40
CA LEU A 400 18.06 -1.20 5.53
C LEU A 400 17.78 -2.64 5.12
N MET A 401 18.40 -3.13 4.03
CA MET A 401 18.24 -4.51 3.60
C MET A 401 18.79 -5.50 4.63
N VAL A 402 19.99 -5.25 5.17
CA VAL A 402 20.58 -6.11 6.20
C VAL A 402 19.71 -6.16 7.45
N LEU A 403 19.23 -5.02 7.93
CA LEU A 403 18.35 -4.96 9.10
C LEU A 403 17.03 -5.73 8.87
N SER A 404 16.42 -5.58 7.70
CA SER A 404 15.19 -6.30 7.38
C SER A 404 15.41 -7.80 7.22
N ALA A 405 16.53 -8.21 6.62
CA ALA A 405 16.91 -9.60 6.47
C ALA A 405 17.11 -10.29 7.83
N LEU A 406 17.84 -9.64 8.73
CA LEU A 406 18.04 -10.15 10.10
C LEU A 406 16.71 -10.27 10.85
N LEU A 407 15.86 -9.23 10.80
CA LEU A 407 14.57 -9.27 11.49
C LEU A 407 13.65 -10.37 10.91
N ALA A 408 13.64 -10.57 9.60
CA ALA A 408 12.82 -11.59 8.95
C ALA A 408 13.10 -13.02 9.45
N LEU A 409 14.34 -13.32 9.85
CA LEU A 409 14.71 -14.62 10.39
C LEU A 409 14.08 -14.91 11.77
N PHE A 410 13.70 -13.86 12.52
CA PHE A 410 13.08 -13.98 13.84
C PHE A 410 11.55 -13.89 13.81
N LEU A 411 10.95 -13.46 12.69
CA LEU A 411 9.50 -13.32 12.58
C LEU A 411 8.82 -14.68 12.33
N GLN A 412 7.61 -14.82 12.91
CA GLN A 412 6.77 -16.02 12.78
C GLN A 412 5.52 -15.78 11.95
N ASN A 413 4.88 -14.60 12.11
CA ASN A 413 3.59 -14.30 11.48
C ASN A 413 3.53 -12.87 10.91
N ALA A 414 3.24 -12.74 9.61
CA ALA A 414 3.12 -11.46 8.93
C ALA A 414 1.75 -10.77 9.17
N LEU A 415 0.67 -11.54 9.39
CA LEU A 415 -0.67 -11.01 9.63
C LEU A 415 -0.73 -10.21 10.93
N GLN A 416 -0.11 -10.70 12.02
CA GLN A 416 -0.06 -9.99 13.30
C GLN A 416 0.63 -8.61 13.17
N LEU A 417 1.68 -8.53 12.33
CA LEU A 417 2.34 -7.25 12.05
C LEU A 417 1.44 -6.31 11.25
N PHE A 418 0.72 -6.84 10.27
CA PHE A 418 -0.23 -6.06 9.49
C PHE A 418 -1.35 -5.48 10.36
N GLU A 419 -1.96 -6.27 11.22
CA GLU A 419 -2.99 -5.82 12.17
C GLU A 419 -2.46 -4.73 13.12
N LEU A 420 -1.25 -4.91 13.64
CA LEU A 420 -0.60 -3.90 14.49
C LEU A 420 -0.43 -2.58 13.74
N LEU A 421 0.06 -2.61 12.49
CA LEU A 421 0.21 -1.42 11.66
C LEU A 421 -1.12 -0.71 11.40
N LEU A 422 -2.20 -1.46 11.16
CA LEU A 422 -3.53 -0.90 10.94
C LEU A 422 -4.03 -0.14 12.19
N VAL A 423 -3.91 -0.73 13.36
CA VAL A 423 -4.37 -0.10 14.61
C VAL A 423 -3.56 1.16 14.92
N PHE A 424 -2.23 1.12 14.75
CA PHE A 424 -1.37 2.30 14.90
C PHE A 424 -1.75 3.43 13.94
N GLY A 425 -2.11 3.10 12.70
CA GLY A 425 -2.47 4.07 11.67
C GLY A 425 -3.86 4.66 11.81
N ALA A 426 -4.78 3.96 12.49
CA ALA A 426 -6.19 4.34 12.55
C ALA A 426 -6.43 5.70 13.23
N GLY A 427 -5.77 5.94 14.34
CA GLY A 427 -5.96 7.16 15.12
C GLY A 427 -5.47 8.43 14.44
N THR A 428 -4.48 8.33 13.56
CA THR A 428 -3.86 9.49 12.90
C THR A 428 -4.50 9.87 11.58
N GLY A 429 -5.34 9.01 10.99
CA GLY A 429 -5.84 9.22 9.64
C GLY A 429 -6.62 10.53 9.45
N LEU A 430 -7.49 10.87 10.38
CA LEU A 430 -8.33 12.06 10.28
C LEU A 430 -7.50 13.35 10.29
N ILE A 431 -6.46 13.46 11.11
CA ILE A 431 -5.61 14.66 11.13
C ILE A 431 -4.81 14.79 9.82
N PHE A 432 -4.37 13.69 9.21
CA PHE A 432 -3.69 13.71 7.92
C PHE A 432 -4.58 14.18 6.77
N ILE A 433 -5.88 13.87 6.84
CA ILE A 433 -6.87 14.41 5.91
C ILE A 433 -7.02 15.92 6.11
N LEU A 434 -7.20 16.37 7.36
CA LEU A 434 -7.56 17.74 7.67
C LEU A 434 -6.39 18.74 7.65
N ARG A 435 -5.14 18.32 7.83
CA ARG A 435 -3.96 19.20 7.90
C ARG A 435 -3.76 20.08 6.66
N TRP A 436 -4.28 19.69 5.52
CA TRP A 436 -4.22 20.48 4.28
C TRP A 436 -5.28 21.58 4.25
N PHE A 437 -6.45 21.36 4.90
CA PHE A 437 -7.65 22.17 4.73
C PHE A 437 -8.07 22.95 5.96
N TRP A 438 -7.43 22.70 7.10
CA TRP A 438 -7.76 23.43 8.34
C TRP A 438 -6.54 24.13 8.93
N TRP A 439 -6.53 25.46 8.82
CA TRP A 439 -5.40 26.32 9.24
C TRP A 439 -4.97 26.12 10.71
N ARG A 440 -5.92 25.75 11.60
CA ARG A 440 -5.69 25.69 13.05
C ARG A 440 -4.86 24.47 13.48
N ILE A 441 -4.84 23.41 12.66
CA ILE A 441 -3.95 22.27 12.93
C ILE A 441 -2.50 22.75 12.90
N ASN A 442 -1.76 22.38 13.96
CA ASN A 442 -0.37 22.74 14.16
C ASN A 442 0.49 21.49 14.40
N SER A 443 1.79 21.69 14.52
CA SER A 443 2.75 20.60 14.75
C SER A 443 2.46 19.78 16.02
N TRP A 444 1.99 20.42 17.10
CA TRP A 444 1.62 19.73 18.34
C TRP A 444 0.37 18.85 18.17
N SER A 445 -0.56 19.25 17.29
CA SER A 445 -1.70 18.42 16.95
C SER A 445 -1.27 17.07 16.36
N GLU A 446 -0.33 17.08 15.42
CA GLU A 446 0.18 15.86 14.80
C GLU A 446 1.05 15.03 15.75
N ILE A 447 1.92 15.68 16.54
CA ILE A 447 2.71 15.00 17.57
C ILE A 447 1.78 14.26 18.53
N THR A 448 0.77 14.95 19.05
CA THR A 448 -0.20 14.35 19.99
C THR A 448 -0.96 13.20 19.33
N ALA A 449 -1.42 13.34 18.09
CA ALA A 449 -2.12 12.27 17.39
C ALA A 449 -1.26 11.01 17.24
N MET A 450 0.00 11.17 16.85
CA MET A 450 0.92 10.05 16.66
C MET A 450 1.22 9.33 17.97
N PHE A 451 1.57 10.07 19.03
CA PHE A 451 1.90 9.47 20.31
C PHE A 451 0.66 8.87 20.99
N ALA A 452 -0.49 9.55 20.95
CA ALA A 452 -1.73 9.03 21.52
C ALA A 452 -2.16 7.74 20.80
N SER A 453 -2.20 7.73 19.47
CA SER A 453 -2.52 6.53 18.69
C SER A 453 -1.57 5.38 19.00
N GLY A 454 -0.26 5.63 19.04
CA GLY A 454 0.74 4.63 19.36
C GLY A 454 0.59 4.07 20.79
N ILE A 455 0.46 4.94 21.79
CA ILE A 455 0.32 4.52 23.20
C ILE A 455 -0.96 3.71 23.39
N ILE A 456 -2.10 4.19 22.86
CA ILE A 456 -3.38 3.48 22.98
C ILE A 456 -3.28 2.10 22.33
N SER A 457 -2.70 2.01 21.13
CA SER A 457 -2.53 0.74 20.41
C SER A 457 -1.64 -0.23 21.19
N ILE A 458 -0.53 0.25 21.78
CA ILE A 458 0.36 -0.56 22.61
C ILE A 458 -0.38 -1.06 23.87
N VAL A 459 -1.13 -0.17 24.54
CA VAL A 459 -1.90 -0.54 25.73
C VAL A 459 -2.94 -1.60 25.39
N LEU A 460 -3.66 -1.45 24.29
CA LEU A 460 -4.69 -2.43 23.88
C LEU A 460 -4.09 -3.79 23.49
N LYS A 461 -2.94 -3.80 22.83
CA LYS A 461 -2.35 -5.05 22.29
C LYS A 461 -1.41 -5.78 23.25
N LEU A 462 -0.70 -5.05 24.11
CA LEU A 462 0.33 -5.62 24.99
C LEU A 462 -0.09 -5.71 26.46
N THR A 463 -1.32 -5.29 26.80
CA THR A 463 -1.83 -5.39 28.16
C THR A 463 -3.20 -6.08 28.18
N PHE A 464 -3.65 -6.47 29.35
CA PHE A 464 -4.98 -7.06 29.55
C PHE A 464 -6.15 -6.12 29.23
N VAL A 465 -5.89 -4.84 28.96
CA VAL A 465 -6.93 -3.82 28.74
C VAL A 465 -7.73 -4.11 27.47
N GLY A 466 -7.08 -4.50 26.39
CA GLY A 466 -7.76 -4.88 25.15
C GLY A 466 -8.66 -6.07 25.33
N ASP A 467 -8.15 -7.13 25.94
CA ASP A 467 -8.93 -8.33 26.23
C ASP A 467 -10.10 -8.01 27.18
N TYR A 468 -9.90 -7.19 28.21
CA TYR A 468 -10.95 -6.80 29.13
C TYR A 468 -12.07 -5.98 28.46
N LEU A 469 -11.71 -5.01 27.61
CA LEU A 469 -12.68 -4.13 26.94
C LEU A 469 -13.45 -4.85 25.83
N PHE A 470 -12.82 -5.79 25.15
CA PHE A 470 -13.36 -6.44 23.95
C PHE A 470 -13.57 -7.96 24.11
N ALA A 471 -13.40 -8.52 25.33
CA ALA A 471 -13.53 -9.94 25.63
C ALA A 471 -14.89 -10.56 25.29
N SER A 472 -15.97 -9.77 25.27
CA SER A 472 -17.30 -10.22 24.87
C SER A 472 -17.49 -10.34 23.36
N LYS A 473 -16.50 -9.96 22.56
CA LYS A 473 -16.52 -10.00 21.12
C LYS A 473 -15.83 -11.27 20.66
N THR A 474 -16.59 -12.22 20.17
CA THR A 474 -16.09 -13.48 19.62
C THR A 474 -16.14 -13.41 18.11
N GLY A 475 -15.07 -13.82 17.46
CA GLY A 475 -14.99 -13.85 16.00
C GLY A 475 -13.59 -13.53 15.48
N VAL A 476 -13.34 -13.86 14.23
CA VAL A 476 -12.03 -13.75 13.60
C VAL A 476 -11.53 -12.29 13.55
N PHE A 477 -12.45 -11.33 13.52
CA PHE A 477 -12.14 -9.91 13.47
C PHE A 477 -12.46 -9.18 14.78
N GLN A 478 -12.36 -9.87 15.91
CA GLN A 478 -12.54 -9.28 17.25
C GLN A 478 -11.76 -7.96 17.41
N ASN A 479 -10.53 -7.92 16.90
CA ASN A 479 -9.64 -6.77 16.96
C ASN A 479 -10.19 -5.53 16.22
N TYR A 480 -11.14 -5.68 15.28
CA TYR A 480 -11.69 -4.54 14.55
C TYR A 480 -12.50 -3.58 15.41
N TYR A 481 -13.06 -4.01 16.54
CA TYR A 481 -13.73 -3.14 17.50
C TYR A 481 -12.77 -2.14 18.17
N GLU A 482 -11.46 -2.40 18.14
CA GLU A 482 -10.46 -1.48 18.66
C GLU A 482 -10.34 -0.21 17.81
N TYR A 483 -10.60 -0.27 16.49
CA TYR A 483 -10.43 0.87 15.59
C TYR A 483 -11.29 2.09 15.97
N PRO A 484 -12.63 1.98 16.14
CA PRO A 484 -13.43 3.12 16.56
C PRO A 484 -12.98 3.72 17.88
N PHE A 485 -12.54 2.89 18.81
CA PHE A 485 -12.04 3.33 20.12
C PHE A 485 -10.73 4.13 19.97
N VAL A 486 -9.74 3.59 19.26
CA VAL A 486 -8.46 4.27 19.01
C VAL A 486 -8.69 5.59 18.28
N VAL A 487 -9.54 5.59 17.24
CA VAL A 487 -9.89 6.80 16.47
C VAL A 487 -10.53 7.86 17.38
N LEU A 488 -11.50 7.48 18.20
CA LEU A 488 -12.20 8.42 19.09
C LEU A 488 -11.24 9.07 20.08
N ILE A 489 -10.49 8.25 20.85
CA ILE A 489 -9.60 8.78 21.89
C ILE A 489 -8.48 9.61 21.28
N THR A 490 -7.85 9.13 20.20
CA THR A 490 -6.80 9.91 19.51
C THR A 490 -7.35 11.23 18.97
N THR A 491 -8.57 11.24 18.43
CA THR A 491 -9.22 12.47 17.93
C THR A 491 -9.44 13.47 19.04
N LEU A 492 -9.94 13.04 20.18
CA LEU A 492 -10.10 13.91 21.35
C LEU A 492 -8.76 14.48 21.82
N CYS A 493 -7.71 13.65 21.88
CA CYS A 493 -6.38 14.07 22.30
C CYS A 493 -5.81 15.15 21.37
N TRP A 494 -5.82 14.94 20.05
CA TRP A 494 -5.23 15.91 19.13
C TRP A 494 -6.10 17.17 18.96
N LEU A 495 -7.42 17.08 19.06
CA LEU A 495 -8.29 18.27 19.14
C LEU A 495 -7.98 19.10 20.38
N PHE A 496 -7.87 18.46 21.53
CA PHE A 496 -7.46 19.15 22.77
C PHE A 496 -6.11 19.84 22.57
N ALA A 497 -5.09 19.14 22.10
CA ALA A 497 -3.80 19.74 21.81
C ALA A 497 -3.89 20.91 20.81
N THR A 498 -4.72 20.76 19.77
CA THR A 498 -4.93 21.81 18.76
C THR A 498 -5.44 23.11 19.39
N TYR A 499 -6.35 23.06 20.35
CA TYR A 499 -6.92 24.26 20.97
C TYR A 499 -6.10 24.82 22.13
N VAL A 500 -5.38 23.99 22.87
CA VAL A 500 -4.54 24.42 24.02
C VAL A 500 -3.20 25.00 23.58
N THR A 501 -2.65 24.50 22.48
CA THR A 501 -1.36 25.00 21.95
C THR A 501 -1.55 26.22 21.05
N GLN A 502 -0.49 27.01 20.89
CA GLN A 502 -0.50 28.17 19.99
C GLN A 502 -0.63 27.73 18.51
N PRO A 503 -1.36 28.51 17.68
CA PRO A 503 -1.39 28.27 16.24
C PRO A 503 0.00 28.46 15.63
N GLU A 504 0.20 27.93 14.42
CA GLU A 504 1.40 28.19 13.64
C GLU A 504 1.55 29.69 13.34
N GLN A 505 2.80 30.11 13.15
CA GLN A 505 3.11 31.51 12.81
C GLN A 505 2.41 31.91 11.52
N LYS A 506 1.96 33.15 11.47
CA LYS A 506 1.17 33.70 10.38
C LYS A 506 1.90 33.59 9.03
N GLU A 507 3.17 33.92 9.01
CA GLU A 507 4.02 33.85 7.82
C GLU A 507 4.10 32.42 7.26
N VAL A 508 4.19 31.42 8.13
CA VAL A 508 4.21 30.00 7.74
C VAL A 508 2.89 29.61 7.07
N LEU A 509 1.76 30.00 7.67
CA LEU A 509 0.42 29.71 7.15
C LEU A 509 0.18 30.43 5.81
N GLN A 510 0.57 31.69 5.68
CA GLN A 510 0.45 32.46 4.44
C GLN A 510 1.32 31.89 3.32
N ASN A 511 2.58 31.51 3.61
CA ASN A 511 3.49 30.90 2.65
C ASN A 511 3.00 29.53 2.18
N PHE A 512 2.49 28.70 3.11
CA PHE A 512 1.86 27.44 2.76
C PHE A 512 0.66 27.65 1.83
N TYR A 513 -0.25 28.56 2.22
CA TYR A 513 -1.43 28.83 1.40
C TYR A 513 -1.06 29.35 0.01
N LYS A 514 -0.13 30.31 -0.09
CA LYS A 514 0.35 30.86 -1.36
C LYS A 514 0.93 29.79 -2.29
N LYS A 515 1.69 28.83 -1.73
CA LYS A 515 2.32 27.76 -2.49
C LYS A 515 1.34 26.67 -2.92
N ILE A 516 0.49 26.20 -2.02
CA ILE A 516 -0.38 25.04 -2.20
C ILE A 516 -1.75 25.41 -2.74
N GLN A 517 -2.31 26.53 -2.25
CA GLN A 517 -3.67 26.99 -2.55
C GLN A 517 -4.72 25.87 -2.32
N PRO A 518 -4.83 25.33 -1.09
CA PRO A 518 -5.77 24.26 -0.80
C PRO A 518 -7.23 24.68 -0.90
N GLY A 519 -7.50 25.98 -0.71
CA GLY A 519 -8.86 26.55 -0.76
C GLY A 519 -9.75 26.13 0.42
N GLY A 520 -10.98 26.57 0.39
CA GLY A 520 -12.05 26.14 1.28
C GLY A 520 -12.20 26.91 2.59
N PRO A 521 -13.27 26.59 3.33
CA PRO A 521 -13.70 27.39 4.50
C PRO A 521 -12.68 27.36 5.65
N GLY A 522 -11.88 26.30 5.75
CA GLY A 522 -10.89 26.18 6.82
C GLY A 522 -9.70 27.14 6.71
N TRP A 523 -9.59 27.95 5.63
CA TRP A 523 -8.54 28.94 5.44
C TRP A 523 -9.07 30.38 5.40
N ILE A 524 -10.37 30.62 5.46
CA ILE A 524 -10.98 31.96 5.33
C ILE A 524 -10.38 32.96 6.30
N LYS A 525 -10.07 32.55 7.54
CA LYS A 525 -9.47 33.44 8.54
C LYS A 525 -8.12 33.96 8.06
N ILE A 526 -7.23 33.10 7.58
CA ILE A 526 -5.89 33.46 7.12
C ILE A 526 -5.95 34.34 5.86
N ILE A 527 -6.85 34.03 4.94
CA ILE A 527 -7.10 34.82 3.72
C ILE A 527 -7.53 36.25 4.10
N ASN A 528 -8.50 36.37 5.02
CA ASN A 528 -9.02 37.68 5.44
C ASN A 528 -7.97 38.51 6.20
N GLU A 529 -7.14 37.86 7.03
CA GLU A 529 -6.04 38.52 7.72
C GLU A 529 -4.98 39.02 6.74
N ALA A 530 -4.58 38.20 5.76
CA ALA A 530 -3.64 38.60 4.71
C ALA A 530 -4.17 39.77 3.86
N LYS A 531 -5.48 39.72 3.49
CA LYS A 531 -6.11 40.80 2.74
C LYS A 531 -6.09 42.14 3.48
N LYS A 532 -6.24 42.15 4.82
CA LYS A 532 -6.12 43.37 5.64
C LYS A 532 -4.70 43.95 5.62
N GLU A 533 -3.70 43.12 5.35
CA GLU A 533 -2.29 43.51 5.25
C GLU A 533 -1.84 43.86 3.82
N GLY A 534 -2.81 43.85 2.87
CA GLY A 534 -2.51 44.10 1.46
C GLY A 534 -1.88 42.91 0.72
N ILE A 535 -1.86 41.72 1.34
CA ILE A 535 -1.31 40.50 0.75
C ILE A 535 -2.44 39.72 0.05
N LEU A 536 -2.34 39.58 -1.28
CA LEU A 536 -3.26 38.76 -2.06
C LEU A 536 -2.78 37.29 -2.01
N LEU A 537 -3.54 36.43 -1.35
CA LEU A 537 -3.27 34.99 -1.25
C LEU A 537 -4.04 34.19 -2.30
N GLU A 538 -5.19 34.67 -2.78
CA GLU A 538 -6.03 33.98 -3.75
C GLU A 538 -5.86 34.58 -5.16
N ASN A 539 -5.72 33.70 -6.15
CA ASN A 539 -6.09 33.99 -7.53
C ASN A 539 -7.61 33.76 -7.66
N ASN A 540 -8.39 34.83 -7.69
CA ASN A 540 -9.85 34.85 -7.54
C ASN A 540 -10.66 34.09 -8.60
N ASP A 541 -10.03 33.44 -9.60
CA ASP A 541 -10.75 32.92 -10.75
C ASP A 541 -11.06 31.43 -10.71
N LYS A 542 -10.58 30.69 -9.70
CA LYS A 542 -10.75 29.24 -9.62
C LYS A 542 -11.44 28.84 -8.32
N GLY A 543 -12.67 28.33 -8.44
CA GLY A 543 -13.46 27.85 -7.30
C GLY A 543 -12.77 26.70 -6.52
N TRP A 544 -13.24 26.45 -5.30
CA TRP A 544 -12.76 25.34 -4.47
C TRP A 544 -13.09 23.98 -5.10
N SER A 545 -12.06 23.22 -5.47
CA SER A 545 -12.18 21.98 -6.24
C SER A 545 -12.52 20.74 -5.40
N VAL A 546 -12.46 20.82 -4.06
CA VAL A 546 -12.68 19.65 -3.17
C VAL A 546 -14.10 19.08 -3.28
N PRO A 547 -15.21 19.87 -3.33
CA PRO A 547 -16.53 19.28 -3.50
C PRO A 547 -16.67 18.46 -4.79
N SER A 548 -16.13 18.95 -5.90
CA SER A 548 -16.09 18.21 -7.17
C SER A 548 -15.17 16.99 -7.08
N GLY A 549 -14.08 17.11 -6.34
CA GLY A 549 -13.16 15.98 -6.04
C GLY A 549 -13.84 14.89 -5.22
N ILE A 550 -14.63 15.23 -4.21
CA ILE A 550 -15.42 14.26 -3.43
C ILE A 550 -16.48 13.57 -4.30
N LEU A 551 -17.18 14.31 -5.16
CA LEU A 551 -18.13 13.69 -6.10
C LEU A 551 -17.42 12.71 -7.04
N ALA A 552 -16.27 13.10 -7.59
CA ALA A 552 -15.47 12.20 -8.45
C ALA A 552 -14.94 10.99 -7.67
N MET A 553 -14.55 11.14 -6.41
CA MET A 553 -14.17 10.03 -5.52
C MET A 553 -15.33 9.04 -5.37
N LEU A 554 -16.54 9.52 -5.08
CA LEU A 554 -17.73 8.66 -4.93
C LEU A 554 -18.07 7.92 -6.23
N LEU A 555 -18.08 8.63 -7.36
CA LEU A 555 -18.29 8.02 -8.68
C LEU A 555 -17.20 6.99 -9.01
N GLY A 556 -15.95 7.28 -8.67
CA GLY A 556 -14.82 6.37 -8.83
C GLY A 556 -14.94 5.13 -7.93
N CYS A 557 -15.41 5.28 -6.69
CA CYS A 557 -15.68 4.14 -5.81
C CYS A 557 -16.78 3.24 -6.41
N VAL A 558 -17.89 3.81 -6.86
CA VAL A 558 -18.96 3.04 -7.51
C VAL A 558 -18.43 2.34 -8.75
N LEU A 559 -17.66 3.03 -9.60
CA LEU A 559 -17.05 2.44 -10.79
C LEU A 559 -16.16 1.22 -10.43
N ILE A 560 -15.22 1.40 -9.52
CA ILE A 560 -14.21 0.35 -9.25
C ILE A 560 -14.82 -0.82 -8.46
N TYR A 561 -15.67 -0.56 -7.47
CA TYR A 561 -16.38 -1.65 -6.78
C TYR A 561 -17.32 -2.41 -7.73
N SER A 562 -18.04 -1.72 -8.61
CA SER A 562 -18.88 -2.39 -9.59
C SER A 562 -18.06 -3.23 -10.58
N CYS A 563 -16.90 -2.73 -11.03
CA CYS A 563 -15.97 -3.51 -11.86
C CYS A 563 -15.46 -4.76 -11.11
N MET A 564 -15.04 -4.59 -9.85
CA MET A 564 -14.53 -5.68 -9.02
C MET A 564 -15.60 -6.77 -8.81
N PHE A 565 -16.80 -6.40 -8.43
CA PHE A 565 -17.89 -7.34 -8.19
C PHE A 565 -18.37 -7.99 -9.50
N ALA A 566 -18.52 -7.18 -10.57
CA ALA A 566 -18.85 -7.71 -11.88
C ALA A 566 -17.85 -8.78 -12.32
N THR A 567 -16.54 -8.52 -12.15
CA THR A 567 -15.50 -9.51 -12.50
C THR A 567 -15.71 -10.83 -11.74
N GLY A 568 -16.00 -10.77 -10.43
CA GLY A 568 -16.29 -11.95 -9.65
C GLY A 568 -17.51 -12.72 -10.11
N TYR A 569 -18.63 -12.04 -10.32
CA TYR A 569 -19.85 -12.68 -10.78
C TYR A 569 -19.75 -13.21 -12.23
N TRP A 570 -18.96 -12.53 -13.12
CA TRP A 570 -18.63 -13.10 -14.43
C TRP A 570 -17.83 -14.40 -14.31
N ILE A 571 -16.86 -14.47 -13.38
CA ILE A 571 -16.09 -15.70 -13.11
C ILE A 571 -16.99 -16.80 -12.54
N TYR A 572 -17.94 -16.44 -11.66
CA TYR A 572 -18.89 -17.39 -11.07
C TYR A 572 -19.99 -17.85 -12.05
N GLY A 573 -20.13 -17.21 -13.21
CA GLY A 573 -21.21 -17.50 -14.16
C GLY A 573 -22.58 -16.96 -13.71
N ASP A 574 -22.61 -16.08 -12.71
CA ASP A 574 -23.83 -15.46 -12.18
C ASP A 574 -24.14 -14.17 -12.95
N TYR A 575 -24.79 -14.32 -14.09
CA TYR A 575 -25.09 -13.23 -15.01
C TYR A 575 -26.13 -12.24 -14.47
N ASP A 576 -26.98 -12.67 -13.53
CA ASP A 576 -28.04 -11.83 -12.94
C ASP A 576 -27.45 -10.67 -12.14
N TYR A 577 -26.28 -10.87 -11.51
CA TYR A 577 -25.53 -9.81 -10.84
C TYR A 577 -24.44 -9.19 -11.72
N ALA A 578 -23.78 -9.97 -12.58
CA ALA A 578 -22.68 -9.50 -13.42
C ALA A 578 -23.10 -8.40 -14.40
N LEU A 579 -24.24 -8.57 -15.09
CA LEU A 579 -24.73 -7.62 -16.09
C LEU A 579 -25.13 -6.26 -15.49
N PRO A 580 -25.99 -6.18 -14.44
CA PRO A 580 -26.32 -4.91 -13.81
C PRO A 580 -25.09 -4.18 -13.27
N LEU A 581 -24.16 -4.87 -12.64
CA LEU A 581 -22.93 -4.28 -12.12
C LEU A 581 -22.04 -3.72 -13.23
N THR A 582 -21.96 -4.42 -14.37
CA THR A 582 -21.24 -3.93 -15.56
C THR A 582 -21.88 -2.66 -16.10
N ILE A 583 -23.21 -2.58 -16.16
CA ILE A 583 -23.94 -1.38 -16.58
C ILE A 583 -23.68 -0.22 -15.61
N ILE A 584 -23.75 -0.47 -14.29
CA ILE A 584 -23.45 0.54 -13.27
C ILE A 584 -22.01 1.05 -13.42
N ALA A 585 -21.04 0.16 -13.66
CA ALA A 585 -19.66 0.54 -13.91
C ALA A 585 -19.53 1.46 -15.14
N ILE A 586 -20.17 1.13 -16.25
CA ILE A 586 -20.16 1.95 -17.47
C ILE A 586 -20.78 3.33 -17.20
N ILE A 587 -21.97 3.39 -16.58
CA ILE A 587 -22.65 4.65 -16.26
C ILE A 587 -21.77 5.52 -15.34
N SER A 588 -21.23 4.92 -14.28
CA SER A 588 -20.35 5.61 -13.33
C SER A 588 -19.08 6.13 -14.01
N GLY A 589 -18.50 5.36 -14.92
CA GLY A 589 -17.35 5.76 -15.73
C GLY A 589 -17.65 6.97 -16.63
N VAL A 590 -18.81 6.97 -17.30
CA VAL A 590 -19.23 8.11 -18.14
C VAL A 590 -19.46 9.36 -17.29
N LEU A 591 -20.13 9.23 -16.13
CA LEU A 591 -20.36 10.34 -15.22
C LEU A 591 -19.03 10.87 -14.65
N LEU A 592 -18.10 9.98 -14.31
CA LEU A 592 -16.76 10.34 -13.83
C LEU A 592 -15.98 11.11 -14.90
N MET A 593 -16.00 10.69 -16.17
CA MET A 593 -15.34 11.41 -17.26
C MET A 593 -15.88 12.83 -17.42
N LYS A 594 -17.20 13.01 -17.31
CA LYS A 594 -17.83 14.35 -17.34
C LYS A 594 -17.40 15.22 -16.16
N THR A 595 -17.31 14.63 -14.96
CA THR A 595 -16.85 15.31 -13.74
C THR A 595 -15.37 15.63 -13.82
N TRP A 596 -14.56 14.71 -14.36
CA TRP A 596 -13.13 14.90 -14.55
C TRP A 596 -12.80 16.07 -15.45
N SER A 597 -13.53 16.28 -16.54
CA SER A 597 -13.32 17.43 -17.41
C SER A 597 -13.52 18.77 -16.68
N LYS A 598 -14.49 18.84 -15.75
CA LYS A 598 -14.71 20.01 -14.89
C LYS A 598 -13.58 20.19 -13.87
N ILE A 599 -13.13 19.10 -13.22
CA ILE A 599 -12.01 19.15 -12.28
C ILE A 599 -10.75 19.62 -12.99
N ARG A 600 -10.48 19.10 -14.18
CA ARG A 600 -9.34 19.49 -15.01
C ARG A 600 -9.38 20.96 -15.41
N ALA A 601 -10.53 21.48 -15.78
CA ALA A 601 -10.72 22.91 -16.08
C ALA A 601 -10.49 23.83 -14.88
N ILE A 602 -10.74 23.35 -13.66
CA ILE A 602 -10.46 24.09 -12.41
C ILE A 602 -8.97 24.01 -12.04
N ILE A 603 -8.29 22.97 -12.49
CA ILE A 603 -6.86 22.72 -12.18
C ILE A 603 -5.94 23.48 -13.14
N LEU A 604 -6.32 23.63 -14.40
CA LEU A 604 -5.60 24.37 -15.45
C LEU A 604 -5.98 25.84 -15.47
#